data_9a5ca4edce2af5663d155c87e3fe5032
#
_entry.id   9a5ca4edce2af5663d155c87e3fe5032
#
_cell.length_a   1.000
_cell.length_b   1.000
_cell.length_c   1.000
_cell.angle_alpha   90.00
_cell.angle_beta   90.00
_cell.angle_gamma   90.00
#
_symmetry.space_group_name_H-M   'P 1'
#
loop_
_entity.id
_entity.type
_entity.pdbx_description
1 polymer ?
#
loop_
_entity_poly.entity_id
_entity_poly.type
_entity_poly.pdbx_seq_one_letter_code
_entity_poly.pdbx_strand_id
1 'polypeptide(L)'
;MDRTIRYSSGMNIERHIQQIAFSSAFGRQMRFVAGPRQTGKTTIAKQFLQSQGALAASLYYNWDNRKIRDAYIKDNHFFAADIYNVPPDKDGKRWLCMDEIHKYPGWKNILKDFFDSYWEEVKFIITGSARLDMMRQSGDSLSGRYLNFRLNPVSLLEFSGADFAAPPDDASGMFRDKLDSPRYLQDEMLALLEFSGFPEPLSSGSKRFLNRWKSAYLDTLVREDLRELTALKNLEKTAQLMQLLPPRVASPLSINALAEDLHVNYATAANYLSALELGYLIFRISPYHEKIARSLKKGKKAYFYDWTRAGSPAGRFENYIAVELKSRINLWEDAGYGMFELNYIRNRDGRETDFLIVRDRNPWLMVEVKLKRSAIDYHHQKNRKVLGDIPFIQIVQENNIAEQDKNGICQMSASRFFA
;
A
#
# COMPACT_ATOMS: atom_id res chain seq x y z
N MET A 1 30.42 12.94 -9.07
CA MET A 1 30.52 11.67 -9.84
C MET A 1 29.14 11.04 -9.80
N ASP A 2 28.41 11.17 -10.92
CA ASP A 2 27.09 10.54 -11.06
C ASP A 2 27.26 9.02 -11.14
N ARG A 3 27.06 8.32 -10.03
CA ARG A 3 26.86 6.87 -10.05
C ARG A 3 25.45 6.60 -10.55
N THR A 4 25.30 6.54 -11.86
CA THR A 4 24.07 6.02 -12.48
C THR A 4 24.02 4.53 -12.19
N ILE A 5 23.28 4.14 -11.15
CA ILE A 5 22.91 2.74 -10.94
C ILE A 5 21.96 2.40 -12.10
N ARG A 6 22.49 1.79 -13.16
CA ARG A 6 21.69 1.29 -14.28
C ARG A 6 21.01 0.01 -13.81
N TYR A 7 19.80 0.14 -13.30
CA TYR A 7 18.92 -1.01 -13.19
C TYR A 7 18.50 -1.38 -14.63
N SER A 8 18.78 -2.62 -15.03
CA SER A 8 18.50 -3.10 -16.39
C SER A 8 16.99 -2.95 -16.69
N SER A 9 16.68 -2.44 -17.87
CA SER A 9 15.33 -2.46 -18.45
C SER A 9 14.84 -3.91 -18.50
N GLY A 10 14.03 -4.32 -17.49
CA GLY A 10 13.56 -5.69 -17.33
C GLY A 10 13.65 -6.22 -15.89
N MET A 11 13.83 -5.37 -14.88
CA MET A 11 13.86 -5.81 -13.49
C MET A 11 12.54 -6.48 -13.13
N ASN A 12 12.59 -7.78 -12.93
CA ASN A 12 11.47 -8.56 -12.40
C ASN A 12 11.56 -8.54 -10.87
N ILE A 13 10.76 -7.68 -10.23
CA ILE A 13 10.66 -7.61 -8.77
C ILE A 13 9.58 -8.60 -8.34
N GLU A 14 9.96 -9.62 -7.61
CA GLU A 14 9.01 -10.52 -6.99
C GLU A 14 8.23 -9.78 -5.89
N ARG A 15 6.90 -9.85 -5.95
CA ARG A 15 6.05 -9.13 -5.02
C ARG A 15 5.52 -10.10 -3.97
N HIS A 16 5.73 -9.79 -2.69
CA HIS A 16 5.33 -10.66 -1.57
C HIS A 16 3.84 -11.00 -1.58
N ILE A 17 3.01 -10.09 -2.06
CA ILE A 17 1.57 -10.33 -2.17
C ILE A 17 1.22 -11.51 -3.08
N GLN A 18 2.08 -11.87 -4.05
CA GLN A 18 1.87 -13.06 -4.90
C GLN A 18 1.95 -14.35 -4.07
N GLN A 19 2.96 -14.43 -3.19
CA GLN A 19 3.16 -15.59 -2.31
C GLN A 19 1.97 -15.77 -1.35
N ILE A 20 1.35 -14.65 -0.94
CA ILE A 20 0.20 -14.64 -0.03
C ILE A 20 -1.09 -14.90 -0.81
N ALA A 21 -1.47 -14.01 -1.71
CA ALA A 21 -2.77 -14.00 -2.37
C ALA A 21 -3.01 -15.23 -3.25
N PHE A 22 -1.96 -15.74 -3.92
CA PHE A 22 -2.08 -16.87 -4.84
C PHE A 22 -1.68 -18.21 -4.22
N SER A 23 -1.56 -18.24 -2.89
CA SER A 23 -1.34 -19.49 -2.16
C SER A 23 -2.61 -20.33 -2.05
N SER A 24 -2.44 -21.61 -1.72
CA SER A 24 -3.55 -22.53 -1.42
C SER A 24 -4.12 -22.34 0.02
N ALA A 25 -3.51 -21.45 0.83
CA ALA A 25 -3.92 -21.22 2.22
C ALA A 25 -5.32 -20.61 2.35
N PHE A 26 -5.77 -19.87 1.34
CA PHE A 26 -7.08 -19.23 1.34
C PHE A 26 -8.06 -20.00 0.49
N GLY A 27 -9.14 -20.50 1.07
CA GLY A 27 -10.16 -21.36 0.48
C GLY A 27 -10.66 -21.01 -0.94
N ARG A 28 -11.97 -21.09 -1.13
CA ARG A 28 -12.60 -20.91 -2.45
C ARG A 28 -12.73 -19.46 -2.92
N GLN A 29 -12.57 -18.50 -2.02
CA GLN A 29 -12.85 -17.08 -2.30
C GLN A 29 -12.02 -16.53 -3.46
N MET A 30 -12.60 -15.63 -4.24
CA MET A 30 -11.88 -14.86 -5.25
C MET A 30 -10.78 -14.00 -4.60
N ARG A 31 -9.66 -13.82 -5.28
CA ARG A 31 -8.52 -13.00 -4.85
C ARG A 31 -8.63 -11.61 -5.47
N PHE A 32 -9.12 -10.65 -4.70
CA PHE A 32 -9.19 -9.26 -5.15
C PHE A 32 -7.88 -8.56 -4.83
N VAL A 33 -7.12 -8.19 -5.86
CA VAL A 33 -5.85 -7.47 -5.74
C VAL A 33 -6.08 -6.00 -6.04
N ALA A 34 -6.16 -5.19 -4.98
CA ALA A 34 -6.37 -3.75 -5.05
C ALA A 34 -5.08 -2.97 -4.70
N GLY A 35 -5.01 -1.70 -5.04
CA GLY A 35 -3.87 -0.83 -4.72
C GLY A 35 -3.68 0.29 -5.72
N PRO A 36 -2.68 1.16 -5.52
CA PRO A 36 -2.42 2.30 -6.40
C PRO A 36 -2.32 1.88 -7.87
N ARG A 37 -2.72 2.77 -8.77
CA ARG A 37 -2.51 2.57 -10.22
C ARG A 37 -1.00 2.42 -10.49
N GLN A 38 -0.61 1.63 -11.49
CA GLN A 38 0.79 1.42 -11.89
C GLN A 38 1.72 0.78 -10.83
N THR A 39 1.17 0.11 -9.80
CA THR A 39 1.97 -0.69 -8.85
C THR A 39 2.28 -2.10 -9.35
N GLY A 40 1.75 -2.50 -10.52
CA GLY A 40 2.05 -3.79 -11.14
C GLY A 40 0.98 -4.87 -10.93
N LYS A 41 -0.26 -4.55 -10.58
CA LYS A 41 -1.36 -5.53 -10.38
C LYS A 41 -1.56 -6.47 -11.57
N THR A 42 -1.69 -5.90 -12.77
CA THR A 42 -1.78 -6.66 -14.02
C THR A 42 -0.54 -7.53 -14.26
N THR A 43 0.65 -6.99 -13.94
CA THR A 43 1.92 -7.68 -14.12
C THR A 43 2.00 -8.94 -13.26
N ILE A 44 1.72 -8.82 -11.97
CA ILE A 44 1.77 -9.98 -11.06
C ILE A 44 0.77 -11.06 -11.43
N ALA A 45 -0.45 -10.68 -11.86
CA ALA A 45 -1.45 -11.66 -12.29
C ALA A 45 -0.98 -12.42 -13.54
N LYS A 46 -0.43 -11.70 -14.55
CA LYS A 46 0.11 -12.32 -15.77
C LYS A 46 1.31 -13.23 -15.47
N GLN A 47 2.27 -12.75 -14.68
CA GLN A 47 3.45 -13.54 -14.29
C GLN A 47 3.04 -14.81 -13.55
N PHE A 48 2.09 -14.70 -12.63
CA PHE A 48 1.58 -15.86 -11.91
C PHE A 48 0.90 -16.85 -12.86
N LEU A 49 0.01 -16.42 -13.75
CA LEU A 49 -0.61 -17.32 -14.73
C LEU A 49 0.45 -17.97 -15.65
N GLN A 50 1.46 -17.24 -16.09
CA GLN A 50 2.57 -17.79 -16.87
C GLN A 50 3.35 -18.87 -16.10
N SER A 51 3.55 -18.70 -14.79
CA SER A 51 4.21 -19.69 -13.94
C SER A 51 3.41 -20.99 -13.77
N GLN A 52 2.08 -20.94 -13.98
CA GLN A 52 1.20 -22.11 -13.98
C GLN A 52 1.24 -22.88 -15.31
N GLY A 53 1.95 -22.38 -16.31
CA GLY A 53 2.13 -22.99 -17.63
C GLY A 53 1.66 -22.11 -18.78
N ALA A 54 2.15 -22.41 -19.99
CA ALA A 54 1.88 -21.62 -21.18
C ALA A 54 0.37 -21.52 -21.51
N LEU A 55 -0.37 -22.62 -21.32
CA LEU A 55 -1.83 -22.65 -21.55
C LEU A 55 -2.59 -21.82 -20.47
N ALA A 56 -2.12 -21.85 -19.22
CA ALA A 56 -2.74 -21.08 -18.13
C ALA A 56 -2.66 -19.55 -18.37
N ALA A 57 -1.63 -19.10 -19.09
CA ALA A 57 -1.50 -17.68 -19.48
C ALA A 57 -2.67 -17.17 -20.34
N SER A 58 -3.39 -18.06 -21.05
CA SER A 58 -4.58 -17.71 -21.84
C SER A 58 -5.80 -17.34 -21.00
N LEU A 59 -5.87 -17.77 -19.72
CA LEU A 59 -6.97 -17.47 -18.81
C LEU A 59 -6.86 -16.06 -18.17
N TYR A 60 -6.36 -15.11 -18.95
CA TYR A 60 -6.29 -13.69 -18.60
C TYR A 60 -7.22 -12.86 -19.47
N TYR A 61 -8.23 -12.25 -18.87
CA TYR A 61 -9.27 -11.46 -19.53
C TYR A 61 -9.24 -10.01 -19.04
N ASN A 62 -8.80 -9.10 -19.92
CA ASN A 62 -8.80 -7.66 -19.64
C ASN A 62 -10.11 -7.02 -20.12
N TRP A 63 -10.93 -6.56 -19.18
CA TRP A 63 -12.24 -5.95 -19.45
C TRP A 63 -12.17 -4.53 -20.02
N ASP A 64 -11.01 -3.89 -20.06
CA ASP A 64 -10.80 -2.68 -20.85
C ASP A 64 -10.77 -2.99 -22.35
N ASN A 65 -10.48 -4.24 -22.73
CA ASN A 65 -10.49 -4.67 -24.11
C ASN A 65 -11.92 -4.88 -24.62
N ARG A 66 -12.27 -4.15 -25.67
CA ARG A 66 -13.60 -4.26 -26.31
C ARG A 66 -13.93 -5.69 -26.75
N LYS A 67 -12.94 -6.46 -27.25
CA LYS A 67 -13.15 -7.84 -27.69
C LYS A 67 -13.66 -8.75 -26.57
N ILE A 68 -13.18 -8.56 -25.34
CA ILE A 68 -13.61 -9.32 -24.16
C ILE A 68 -15.06 -8.96 -23.83
N ARG A 69 -15.39 -7.67 -23.83
CA ARG A 69 -16.78 -7.21 -23.60
C ARG A 69 -17.74 -7.68 -24.66
N ASP A 70 -17.35 -7.66 -25.95
CA ASP A 70 -18.14 -8.16 -27.04
C ASP A 70 -18.33 -9.69 -26.96
N ALA A 71 -17.32 -10.43 -26.50
CA ALA A 71 -17.41 -11.87 -26.24
C ALA A 71 -18.42 -12.16 -25.11
N TYR A 72 -18.36 -11.43 -24.01
CA TYR A 72 -19.31 -11.54 -22.89
C TYR A 72 -20.75 -11.23 -23.31
N ILE A 73 -20.97 -10.23 -24.16
CA ILE A 73 -22.33 -9.89 -24.69
C ILE A 73 -22.91 -11.02 -25.55
N LYS A 74 -22.05 -11.75 -26.28
CA LYS A 74 -22.47 -12.89 -27.11
C LYS A 74 -22.72 -14.14 -26.28
N ASP A 75 -21.87 -14.38 -25.28
CA ASP A 75 -21.95 -15.52 -24.38
C ASP A 75 -21.46 -15.09 -23.00
N ASN A 76 -22.35 -15.09 -22.02
CA ASN A 76 -22.04 -14.69 -20.66
C ASN A 76 -20.94 -15.56 -20.01
N HIS A 77 -20.75 -16.79 -20.50
CA HIS A 77 -19.73 -17.73 -20.02
C HIS A 77 -18.65 -18.00 -21.09
N PHE A 78 -18.32 -16.99 -21.90
CA PHE A 78 -17.40 -17.03 -23.03
C PHE A 78 -16.04 -17.71 -22.76
N PHE A 79 -15.60 -17.74 -21.51
CA PHE A 79 -14.34 -18.34 -21.06
C PHE A 79 -14.46 -19.83 -20.69
N ALA A 80 -15.67 -20.40 -20.66
CA ALA A 80 -15.91 -21.76 -20.18
C ALA A 80 -15.12 -22.83 -20.99
N ALA A 81 -15.08 -22.70 -22.30
CA ALA A 81 -14.30 -23.60 -23.14
C ALA A 81 -12.80 -23.49 -22.90
N ASP A 82 -12.28 -22.29 -22.61
CA ASP A 82 -10.86 -22.06 -22.37
C ASP A 82 -10.39 -22.71 -21.07
N ILE A 83 -11.25 -22.76 -20.04
CA ILE A 83 -10.95 -23.41 -18.76
C ILE A 83 -10.57 -24.89 -18.98
N TYR A 84 -11.35 -25.63 -19.78
CA TYR A 84 -11.13 -27.07 -19.97
C TYR A 84 -9.92 -27.39 -20.86
N ASN A 85 -9.40 -26.41 -21.60
CA ASN A 85 -8.17 -26.55 -22.38
C ASN A 85 -6.89 -26.42 -21.53
N VAL A 86 -7.03 -25.96 -20.27
CA VAL A 86 -5.90 -25.76 -19.35
C VAL A 86 -5.87 -26.87 -18.32
N PRO A 87 -4.73 -27.56 -18.08
CA PRO A 87 -4.62 -28.54 -17.03
C PRO A 87 -4.81 -27.89 -15.65
N PRO A 88 -5.46 -28.58 -14.69
CA PRO A 88 -5.63 -28.08 -13.33
C PRO A 88 -4.30 -28.00 -12.58
N ASP A 89 -4.24 -27.14 -11.57
CA ASP A 89 -3.16 -27.10 -10.60
C ASP A 89 -3.18 -28.32 -9.63
N LYS A 90 -2.27 -28.35 -8.66
CA LYS A 90 -2.18 -29.41 -7.65
C LYS A 90 -3.45 -29.59 -6.79
N ASP A 91 -4.30 -28.57 -6.73
CA ASP A 91 -5.57 -28.59 -5.99
C ASP A 91 -6.76 -28.98 -6.89
N GLY A 92 -6.49 -29.40 -8.13
CA GLY A 92 -7.50 -29.77 -9.13
C GLY A 92 -8.23 -28.59 -9.77
N LYS A 93 -7.72 -27.36 -9.56
CA LYS A 93 -8.37 -26.12 -10.03
C LYS A 93 -7.49 -25.37 -11.04
N ARG A 94 -8.10 -24.41 -11.70
CA ARG A 94 -7.43 -23.54 -12.67
C ARG A 94 -7.50 -22.09 -12.20
N TRP A 95 -6.44 -21.35 -12.41
CA TRP A 95 -6.41 -19.94 -12.11
C TRP A 95 -6.88 -19.11 -13.31
N LEU A 96 -7.78 -18.16 -13.07
CA LEU A 96 -8.36 -17.29 -14.09
C LEU A 96 -8.32 -15.85 -13.58
N CYS A 97 -7.87 -14.91 -14.43
CA CYS A 97 -7.80 -13.49 -14.09
C CYS A 97 -8.82 -12.66 -14.87
N MET A 98 -9.63 -11.90 -14.14
CA MET A 98 -10.49 -10.83 -14.66
C MET A 98 -9.88 -9.48 -14.29
N ASP A 99 -9.14 -8.88 -15.23
CA ASP A 99 -8.47 -7.61 -15.03
C ASP A 99 -9.40 -6.45 -15.40
N GLU A 100 -9.49 -5.43 -14.52
CA GLU A 100 -10.27 -4.20 -14.67
C GLU A 100 -11.80 -4.41 -14.86
N ILE A 101 -12.36 -5.56 -14.46
CA ILE A 101 -13.80 -5.87 -14.63
C ILE A 101 -14.70 -4.83 -13.95
N HIS A 102 -14.21 -4.17 -12.89
CA HIS A 102 -14.96 -3.16 -12.14
C HIS A 102 -15.39 -1.94 -12.99
N LYS A 103 -14.81 -1.73 -14.16
CA LYS A 103 -15.20 -0.69 -15.11
C LYS A 103 -16.46 -1.06 -15.92
N TYR A 104 -16.85 -2.35 -15.93
CA TYR A 104 -18.04 -2.80 -16.66
C TYR A 104 -19.30 -2.65 -15.79
N PRO A 105 -20.41 -2.11 -16.34
CA PRO A 105 -21.67 -1.98 -15.61
C PRO A 105 -22.17 -3.32 -15.07
N GLY A 106 -22.63 -3.36 -13.83
CA GLY A 106 -23.16 -4.57 -13.22
C GLY A 106 -22.14 -5.65 -12.84
N TRP A 107 -20.84 -5.36 -12.92
CA TRP A 107 -19.74 -6.28 -12.69
C TRP A 107 -19.84 -7.13 -11.39
N LYS A 108 -20.46 -6.62 -10.34
CA LYS A 108 -20.67 -7.39 -9.09
C LYS A 108 -21.55 -8.60 -9.29
N ASN A 109 -22.65 -8.43 -10.03
CA ASN A 109 -23.56 -9.52 -10.36
C ASN A 109 -22.91 -10.52 -11.33
N ILE A 110 -22.09 -10.02 -12.27
CA ILE A 110 -21.29 -10.85 -13.17
C ILE A 110 -20.30 -11.71 -12.39
N LEU A 111 -19.53 -11.12 -11.47
CA LEU A 111 -18.59 -11.88 -10.64
C LEU A 111 -19.31 -12.86 -9.70
N LYS A 112 -20.49 -12.49 -9.20
CA LYS A 112 -21.31 -13.41 -8.41
C LYS A 112 -21.72 -14.64 -9.23
N ASP A 113 -22.21 -14.42 -10.43
CA ASP A 113 -22.62 -15.49 -11.36
C ASP A 113 -21.42 -16.38 -11.72
N PHE A 114 -20.29 -15.80 -12.10
CA PHE A 114 -19.06 -16.56 -12.38
C PHE A 114 -18.58 -17.37 -11.18
N PHE A 115 -18.56 -16.76 -10.00
CA PHE A 115 -18.17 -17.47 -8.79
C PHE A 115 -19.11 -18.62 -8.48
N ASP A 116 -20.43 -18.38 -8.46
CA ASP A 116 -21.41 -19.39 -8.09
C ASP A 116 -21.44 -20.56 -9.11
N SER A 117 -21.09 -20.30 -10.38
CA SER A 117 -21.02 -21.30 -11.44
C SER A 117 -19.72 -22.12 -11.48
N TYR A 118 -18.56 -21.54 -11.10
CA TYR A 118 -17.25 -22.15 -11.37
C TYR A 118 -16.31 -22.27 -10.16
N TRP A 119 -16.72 -21.93 -8.94
CA TRP A 119 -15.82 -21.94 -7.78
C TRP A 119 -15.22 -23.32 -7.44
N GLU A 120 -15.84 -24.39 -7.88
CA GLU A 120 -15.32 -25.75 -7.70
C GLU A 120 -14.13 -26.03 -8.61
N GLU A 121 -14.09 -25.42 -9.81
CA GLU A 121 -13.11 -25.68 -10.86
C GLU A 121 -12.10 -24.56 -11.02
N VAL A 122 -12.44 -23.32 -10.58
CA VAL A 122 -11.69 -22.11 -10.85
C VAL A 122 -11.35 -21.32 -9.59
N LYS A 123 -10.12 -20.88 -9.50
CA LYS A 123 -9.63 -19.87 -8.56
C LYS A 123 -9.56 -18.51 -9.29
N PHE A 124 -10.36 -17.55 -8.89
CA PHE A 124 -10.44 -16.26 -9.57
C PHE A 124 -9.45 -15.25 -8.98
N ILE A 125 -8.70 -14.58 -9.85
CA ILE A 125 -7.92 -13.37 -9.58
C ILE A 125 -8.68 -12.19 -10.17
N ILE A 126 -9.02 -11.21 -9.34
CA ILE A 126 -9.68 -9.98 -9.76
C ILE A 126 -8.72 -8.83 -9.49
N THR A 127 -8.27 -8.16 -10.53
CA THR A 127 -7.39 -6.99 -10.38
C THR A 127 -8.15 -5.73 -10.74
N GLY A 128 -7.80 -4.64 -10.06
CA GLY A 128 -8.41 -3.35 -10.38
C GLY A 128 -7.91 -2.23 -9.46
N SER A 129 -8.35 -1.01 -9.78
CA SER A 129 -8.02 0.19 -9.02
C SER A 129 -8.93 0.36 -7.78
N ALA A 130 -8.93 1.55 -7.21
CA ALA A 130 -9.65 1.97 -6.01
C ALA A 130 -11.13 1.53 -5.89
N ARG A 131 -11.84 1.28 -7.00
CA ARG A 131 -13.23 0.81 -6.96
C ARG A 131 -13.42 -0.53 -6.25
N LEU A 132 -12.41 -1.40 -6.25
CA LEU A 132 -12.51 -2.69 -5.54
C LEU A 132 -12.54 -2.49 -4.01
N ASP A 133 -11.82 -1.51 -3.47
CA ASP A 133 -11.86 -1.20 -2.03
C ASP A 133 -13.16 -0.53 -1.59
N MET A 134 -13.86 0.17 -2.48
CA MET A 134 -15.17 0.75 -2.16
C MET A 134 -16.23 -0.31 -1.83
N MET A 135 -16.02 -1.56 -2.23
CA MET A 135 -16.92 -2.67 -1.88
C MET A 135 -17.02 -2.92 -0.38
N ARG A 136 -15.97 -2.60 0.39
CA ARG A 136 -15.98 -2.73 1.86
C ARG A 136 -17.03 -1.86 2.55
N GLN A 137 -17.53 -0.82 1.88
CA GLN A 137 -18.39 0.21 2.49
C GLN A 137 -19.89 0.05 2.18
N SER A 138 -20.27 -0.80 1.22
CA SER A 138 -21.67 -0.98 0.83
C SER A 138 -22.07 -2.45 0.95
N GLY A 139 -23.15 -2.76 1.67
CA GLY A 139 -23.73 -4.11 1.79
C GLY A 139 -23.73 -4.84 0.46
N ASP A 140 -22.98 -5.96 0.33
CA ASP A 140 -22.50 -6.42 -0.96
C ASP A 140 -23.04 -7.80 -1.31
N SER A 141 -23.53 -7.94 -2.55
CA SER A 141 -23.92 -9.21 -3.17
C SER A 141 -22.78 -10.24 -3.24
N LEU A 142 -21.51 -9.80 -3.11
CA LEU A 142 -20.31 -10.64 -3.11
C LEU A 142 -19.81 -11.03 -1.71
N SER A 143 -20.53 -10.69 -0.65
CA SER A 143 -20.13 -11.02 0.72
C SER A 143 -19.82 -12.53 0.87
N GLY A 144 -18.68 -12.85 1.49
CA GLY A 144 -18.19 -14.22 1.67
C GLY A 144 -17.59 -14.89 0.42
N ARG A 145 -17.60 -14.22 -0.76
CA ARG A 145 -17.09 -14.77 -2.01
C ARG A 145 -15.69 -14.29 -2.38
N TYR A 146 -15.13 -13.30 -1.68
CA TYR A 146 -13.80 -12.73 -1.99
C TYR A 146 -12.99 -12.42 -0.74
N LEU A 147 -11.68 -12.34 -0.93
CA LEU A 147 -10.69 -11.81 0.00
C LEU A 147 -9.93 -10.69 -0.68
N ASN A 148 -9.67 -9.61 0.04
CA ASN A 148 -8.91 -8.46 -0.46
C ASN A 148 -7.44 -8.61 -0.13
N PHE A 149 -6.58 -8.30 -1.11
CA PHE A 149 -5.12 -8.28 -1.02
C PHE A 149 -4.61 -6.94 -1.54
N ARG A 150 -3.74 -6.29 -0.79
CA ARG A 150 -3.30 -4.91 -1.06
C ARG A 150 -1.90 -4.89 -1.65
N LEU A 151 -1.80 -4.55 -2.93
CA LEU A 151 -0.51 -4.33 -3.59
C LEU A 151 -0.06 -2.89 -3.38
N ASN A 152 0.89 -2.67 -2.48
CA ASN A 152 1.50 -1.37 -2.21
C ASN A 152 2.63 -1.05 -3.20
N PRO A 153 3.22 0.17 -3.21
CA PRO A 153 4.50 0.42 -3.87
C PRO A 153 5.57 -0.57 -3.42
N VAL A 154 6.59 -0.77 -4.24
CA VAL A 154 7.70 -1.69 -3.95
C VAL A 154 8.37 -1.30 -2.63
N SER A 155 8.45 -2.23 -1.70
CA SER A 155 9.15 -2.08 -0.43
C SER A 155 10.64 -2.36 -0.56
N LEU A 156 11.43 -1.94 0.43
CA LEU A 156 12.87 -2.21 0.46
C LEU A 156 13.15 -3.72 0.46
N LEU A 157 12.33 -4.48 1.19
CA LEU A 157 12.49 -5.94 1.28
C LEU A 157 12.23 -6.60 -0.09
N GLU A 158 11.15 -6.22 -0.79
CA GLU A 158 10.86 -6.71 -2.14
C GLU A 158 11.95 -6.30 -3.14
N PHE A 159 12.43 -5.05 -3.06
CA PHE A 159 13.48 -4.55 -3.95
C PHE A 159 14.82 -5.28 -3.77
N SER A 160 15.12 -5.73 -2.56
CA SER A 160 16.31 -6.54 -2.26
C SER A 160 16.19 -8.00 -2.65
N GLY A 161 15.02 -8.46 -3.09
CA GLY A 161 14.74 -9.86 -3.41
C GLY A 161 14.70 -10.78 -2.18
N ALA A 162 14.47 -10.25 -0.99
CA ALA A 162 14.31 -11.07 0.22
C ALA A 162 12.87 -11.57 0.37
N ASP A 163 12.70 -12.69 1.04
CA ASP A 163 11.42 -13.32 1.27
C ASP A 163 10.53 -12.55 2.26
N PHE A 164 9.23 -12.79 2.15
CA PHE A 164 8.25 -12.31 3.11
C PHE A 164 8.48 -12.95 4.49
N ALA A 165 8.43 -12.13 5.54
CA ALA A 165 8.53 -12.58 6.92
C ALA A 165 7.23 -12.31 7.69
N ALA A 166 6.77 -13.31 8.44
CA ALA A 166 5.66 -13.16 9.38
C ALA A 166 6.00 -12.14 10.49
N PRO A 167 4.98 -11.52 11.11
CA PRO A 167 5.23 -10.65 12.25
C PRO A 167 5.76 -11.47 13.43
N PRO A 168 6.75 -10.97 14.19
CA PRO A 168 7.15 -11.62 15.42
C PRO A 168 6.05 -11.49 16.49
N ASP A 169 6.02 -12.41 17.45
CA ASP A 169 5.08 -12.34 18.57
C ASP A 169 5.32 -11.11 19.43
N ASP A 170 6.59 -10.84 19.77
CA ASP A 170 7.04 -9.63 20.45
C ASP A 170 7.63 -8.63 19.43
N ALA A 171 7.15 -7.38 19.49
CA ALA A 171 7.58 -6.32 18.59
C ALA A 171 9.11 -6.06 18.60
N SER A 172 9.82 -6.38 19.69
CA SER A 172 11.28 -6.27 19.72
C SER A 172 11.97 -7.21 18.72
N GLY A 173 11.32 -8.30 18.32
CA GLY A 173 11.78 -9.18 17.25
C GLY A 173 11.91 -8.48 15.89
N MET A 174 11.24 -7.33 15.69
CA MET A 174 11.39 -6.52 14.47
C MET A 174 12.83 -5.99 14.28
N PHE A 175 13.57 -5.83 15.35
CA PHE A 175 14.91 -5.23 15.32
C PHE A 175 15.97 -6.02 16.09
N ARG A 176 15.60 -6.91 17.01
CA ARG A 176 16.55 -7.66 17.85
C ARG A 176 17.55 -8.44 17.00
N ASP A 177 17.06 -9.26 16.07
CA ASP A 177 17.92 -10.11 15.23
C ASP A 177 18.74 -9.29 14.23
N LYS A 178 18.41 -8.00 14.09
CA LYS A 178 19.09 -7.08 13.18
C LYS A 178 20.20 -6.29 13.85
N LEU A 179 20.29 -6.27 15.19
CA LEU A 179 21.35 -5.56 15.91
C LEU A 179 22.74 -6.09 15.54
N ASP A 180 22.87 -7.39 15.35
CA ASP A 180 24.15 -8.03 15.02
C ASP A 180 24.30 -8.37 13.53
N SER A 181 23.23 -8.17 12.72
CA SER A 181 23.28 -8.48 11.30
C SER A 181 24.22 -7.50 10.57
N PRO A 182 25.09 -7.95 9.66
CA PRO A 182 25.92 -7.08 8.84
C PRO A 182 25.15 -6.48 7.64
N ARG A 183 23.86 -6.85 7.43
CA ARG A 183 23.12 -6.50 6.23
C ARG A 183 22.57 -5.08 6.31
N TYR A 184 22.99 -4.24 5.37
CA TYR A 184 22.48 -2.89 5.13
C TYR A 184 22.13 -2.75 3.66
N LEU A 185 20.89 -2.37 3.36
CA LEU A 185 20.39 -2.14 2.00
C LEU A 185 20.39 -0.63 1.71
N GLN A 186 21.55 0.01 1.88
CA GLN A 186 21.64 1.47 1.82
C GLN A 186 21.44 2.01 0.41
N ASP A 187 22.06 1.40 -0.59
CA ASP A 187 21.96 1.85 -1.98
C ASP A 187 20.55 1.62 -2.52
N GLU A 188 19.92 0.50 -2.17
CA GLU A 188 18.53 0.18 -2.53
C GLU A 188 17.55 1.17 -1.86
N MET A 189 17.76 1.47 -0.57
CA MET A 189 16.95 2.46 0.14
C MET A 189 17.09 3.86 -0.49
N LEU A 190 18.29 4.28 -0.83
CA LEU A 190 18.52 5.56 -1.47
C LEU A 190 17.90 5.62 -2.86
N ALA A 191 17.92 4.53 -3.63
CA ALA A 191 17.25 4.43 -4.92
C ALA A 191 15.73 4.57 -4.77
N LEU A 192 15.11 3.87 -3.81
CA LEU A 192 13.69 4.02 -3.51
C LEU A 192 13.34 5.45 -3.08
N LEU A 193 14.13 6.05 -2.19
CA LEU A 193 13.94 7.44 -1.76
C LEU A 193 14.01 8.43 -2.92
N GLU A 194 14.88 8.18 -3.90
CA GLU A 194 15.09 9.08 -5.03
C GLU A 194 14.07 8.87 -6.14
N PHE A 195 13.75 7.61 -6.49
CA PHE A 195 12.98 7.25 -7.70
C PHE A 195 11.57 6.72 -7.41
N SER A 196 11.12 6.71 -6.13
CA SER A 196 9.82 6.17 -5.74
C SER A 196 9.78 4.63 -5.64
N GLY A 197 8.73 4.09 -5.01
CA GLY A 197 8.43 2.65 -5.00
C GLY A 197 7.52 2.20 -6.15
N PHE A 198 7.15 3.09 -7.06
CA PHE A 198 6.42 2.70 -8.25
C PHE A 198 7.37 2.04 -9.26
N PRO A 199 7.02 0.85 -9.80
CA PRO A 199 7.97 0.05 -10.59
C PRO A 199 8.58 0.78 -11.78
N GLU A 200 7.78 1.56 -12.52
CA GLU A 200 8.23 2.22 -13.75
C GLU A 200 9.27 3.31 -13.49
N PRO A 201 9.04 4.32 -12.61
CA PRO A 201 10.09 5.30 -12.28
C PRO A 201 11.29 4.68 -11.57
N LEU A 202 11.09 3.68 -10.70
CA LEU A 202 12.17 2.96 -10.04
C LEU A 202 13.09 2.27 -11.06
N SER A 203 12.51 1.53 -12.00
CA SER A 203 13.28 0.84 -13.07
C SER A 203 14.00 1.81 -14.00
N SER A 204 13.43 3.00 -14.24
CA SER A 204 14.06 4.00 -15.10
C SER A 204 15.32 4.61 -14.49
N GLY A 205 15.40 4.71 -13.14
CA GLY A 205 16.51 5.34 -12.43
C GLY A 205 16.79 6.78 -12.87
N SER A 206 15.78 7.49 -13.40
CA SER A 206 15.92 8.80 -14.01
C SER A 206 15.03 9.85 -13.35
N LYS A 207 15.64 10.91 -12.79
CA LYS A 207 14.90 12.07 -12.25
C LYS A 207 14.03 12.76 -13.32
N ARG A 208 14.54 12.84 -14.54
CA ARG A 208 13.79 13.45 -15.66
C ARG A 208 12.55 12.63 -15.98
N PHE A 209 12.68 11.30 -16.00
CA PHE A 209 11.55 10.39 -16.18
C PHE A 209 10.56 10.49 -15.03
N LEU A 210 11.02 10.41 -13.78
CA LEU A 210 10.18 10.53 -12.57
C LEU A 210 9.33 11.80 -12.58
N ASN A 211 9.94 12.96 -12.92
CA ASN A 211 9.22 14.24 -12.96
C ASN A 211 8.11 14.24 -14.02
N ARG A 212 8.37 13.70 -15.21
CA ARG A 212 7.37 13.56 -16.26
C ARG A 212 6.27 12.55 -15.87
N TRP A 213 6.67 11.43 -15.30
CA TRP A 213 5.77 10.41 -14.81
C TRP A 213 4.81 10.95 -13.74
N LYS A 214 5.30 11.70 -12.76
CA LYS A 214 4.49 12.34 -11.72
C LYS A 214 3.35 13.20 -12.29
N SER A 215 3.65 14.00 -13.31
CA SER A 215 2.64 14.84 -13.96
C SER A 215 1.60 13.99 -14.69
N ALA A 216 2.04 13.04 -15.52
CA ALA A 216 1.15 12.15 -16.26
C ALA A 216 0.29 11.26 -15.33
N TYR A 217 0.88 10.74 -14.26
CA TYR A 217 0.19 9.94 -13.25
C TYR A 217 -0.95 10.72 -12.59
N LEU A 218 -0.68 11.96 -12.17
CA LEU A 218 -1.69 12.79 -11.53
C LEU A 218 -2.81 13.16 -12.50
N ASP A 219 -2.47 13.56 -13.73
CA ASP A 219 -3.46 13.90 -14.75
C ASP A 219 -4.39 12.72 -15.04
N THR A 220 -3.84 11.53 -15.24
CA THR A 220 -4.62 10.32 -15.50
C THR A 220 -5.53 9.99 -14.31
N LEU A 221 -5.00 10.02 -13.10
CA LEU A 221 -5.74 9.65 -11.89
C LEU A 221 -6.88 10.64 -11.60
N VAL A 222 -6.64 11.95 -11.75
CA VAL A 222 -7.66 12.98 -11.53
C VAL A 222 -8.74 12.91 -12.60
N ARG A 223 -8.37 12.74 -13.88
CA ARG A 223 -9.32 12.78 -15.00
C ARG A 223 -10.10 11.50 -15.20
N GLU A 224 -9.49 10.35 -14.95
CA GLU A 224 -10.11 9.03 -15.15
C GLU A 224 -10.67 8.48 -13.84
N ASP A 225 -9.78 8.16 -12.88
CA ASP A 225 -10.19 7.40 -11.69
C ASP A 225 -11.06 8.21 -10.74
N LEU A 226 -10.65 9.44 -10.37
CA LEU A 226 -11.42 10.25 -9.40
C LEU A 226 -12.75 10.73 -9.99
N ARG A 227 -12.81 11.00 -11.29
CA ARG A 227 -14.07 11.35 -11.96
C ARG A 227 -15.07 10.22 -11.90
N GLU A 228 -14.62 8.99 -12.03
CA GLU A 228 -15.49 7.80 -12.00
C GLU A 228 -15.83 7.36 -10.56
N LEU A 229 -14.90 7.53 -9.62
CA LEU A 229 -15.03 7.09 -8.23
C LEU A 229 -15.92 8.00 -7.39
N THR A 230 -15.97 9.27 -7.73
CA THR A 230 -16.60 10.29 -6.90
C THR A 230 -17.47 11.20 -7.76
N ALA A 231 -18.60 11.64 -7.20
CA ALA A 231 -19.42 12.66 -7.81
C ALA A 231 -18.78 14.07 -7.69
N LEU A 232 -17.44 14.15 -7.75
CA LEU A 232 -16.73 15.41 -7.62
C LEU A 232 -17.02 16.31 -8.82
N LYS A 233 -17.67 17.44 -8.56
CA LYS A 233 -18.05 18.42 -9.59
C LYS A 233 -16.86 19.26 -10.09
N ASN A 234 -15.76 19.34 -9.30
CA ASN A 234 -14.62 20.21 -9.62
C ASN A 234 -13.28 19.48 -9.46
N LEU A 235 -12.80 18.92 -10.55
CA LEU A 235 -11.51 18.23 -10.60
C LEU A 235 -10.30 19.17 -10.46
N GLU A 236 -10.46 20.45 -10.84
CA GLU A 236 -9.39 21.45 -10.70
C GLU A 236 -9.07 21.72 -9.23
N LYS A 237 -10.09 21.80 -8.37
CA LYS A 237 -9.90 21.96 -6.92
C LYS A 237 -9.18 20.75 -6.30
N THR A 238 -9.44 19.56 -6.82
CA THR A 238 -8.71 18.34 -6.39
C THR A 238 -7.24 18.40 -6.81
N ALA A 239 -6.93 18.88 -8.01
CA ALA A 239 -5.57 19.12 -8.45
C ALA A 239 -4.86 20.22 -7.63
N GLN A 240 -5.57 21.32 -7.29
CA GLN A 240 -5.06 22.34 -6.39
C GLN A 240 -4.75 21.79 -5.00
N LEU A 241 -5.63 20.96 -4.43
CA LEU A 241 -5.38 20.29 -3.16
C LEU A 241 -4.07 19.48 -3.20
N MET A 242 -3.80 18.76 -4.29
CA MET A 242 -2.55 18.02 -4.46
C MET A 242 -1.29 18.91 -4.43
N GLN A 243 -1.40 20.17 -4.81
CA GLN A 243 -0.29 21.15 -4.71
C GLN A 243 -0.12 21.70 -3.29
N LEU A 244 -1.18 21.71 -2.49
CA LEU A 244 -1.16 22.17 -1.10
C LEU A 244 -0.67 21.14 -0.09
N LEU A 245 -0.70 19.84 -0.44
CA LEU A 245 -0.35 18.76 0.49
C LEU A 245 1.17 18.56 0.71
N PRO A 246 2.08 18.72 -0.28
CA PRO A 246 3.50 18.42 -0.10
C PRO A 246 4.17 19.04 1.15
N PRO A 247 3.99 20.35 1.47
CA PRO A 247 4.56 20.94 2.68
C PRO A 247 3.86 20.53 3.98
N ARG A 248 2.71 19.85 3.89
CA ARG A 248 1.87 19.45 5.03
C ARG A 248 2.00 17.96 5.37
N VAL A 249 2.80 17.21 4.60
CA VAL A 249 3.14 15.81 4.90
C VAL A 249 3.80 15.73 6.28
N ALA A 250 3.54 14.65 6.99
CA ALA A 250 4.09 14.39 8.32
C ALA A 250 3.54 15.30 9.44
N SER A 251 2.57 16.16 9.13
CA SER A 251 1.93 17.06 10.12
C SER A 251 0.42 16.80 10.18
N PRO A 252 -0.22 17.02 11.34
CA PRO A 252 -1.67 16.93 11.44
C PRO A 252 -2.34 17.93 10.51
N LEU A 253 -3.20 17.44 9.61
CA LEU A 253 -3.90 18.26 8.63
C LEU A 253 -5.05 19.03 9.27
N SER A 254 -5.10 20.34 9.07
CA SER A 254 -6.26 21.17 9.32
C SER A 254 -7.14 21.21 8.06
N ILE A 255 -8.30 20.54 8.11
CA ILE A 255 -9.26 20.58 7.00
C ILE A 255 -9.83 22.00 6.82
N ASN A 256 -9.98 22.78 7.91
CA ASN A 256 -10.41 24.17 7.82
C ASN A 256 -9.42 25.03 7.03
N ALA A 257 -8.12 24.94 7.34
CA ALA A 257 -7.09 25.67 6.59
C ALA A 257 -7.06 25.27 5.10
N LEU A 258 -7.23 23.98 4.79
CA LEU A 258 -7.34 23.51 3.40
C LEU A 258 -8.61 24.03 2.71
N ALA A 259 -9.72 24.13 3.43
CA ALA A 259 -10.98 24.67 2.90
C ALA A 259 -10.84 26.17 2.57
N GLU A 260 -10.17 26.94 3.45
CA GLU A 260 -9.84 28.36 3.23
C GLU A 260 -8.94 28.53 2.00
N ASP A 261 -7.82 27.78 1.92
CA ASP A 261 -6.89 27.87 0.78
C ASP A 261 -7.54 27.50 -0.56
N LEU A 262 -8.49 26.56 -0.54
CA LEU A 262 -9.22 26.11 -1.73
C LEU A 262 -10.46 26.97 -2.04
N HIS A 263 -10.84 27.92 -1.16
CA HIS A 263 -12.08 28.67 -1.25
C HIS A 263 -13.32 27.75 -1.38
N VAL A 264 -13.43 26.76 -0.51
CA VAL A 264 -14.55 25.82 -0.43
C VAL A 264 -14.99 25.65 1.03
N ASN A 265 -16.15 25.01 1.26
CA ASN A 265 -16.55 24.68 2.63
C ASN A 265 -15.80 23.43 3.15
N TYR A 266 -15.84 23.25 4.48
CA TYR A 266 -15.21 22.13 5.18
C TYR A 266 -15.59 20.75 4.61
N ALA A 267 -16.89 20.53 4.36
CA ALA A 267 -17.38 19.24 3.85
C ALA A 267 -16.81 18.94 2.46
N THR A 268 -16.70 19.95 1.60
CA THR A 268 -16.12 19.82 0.26
C THR A 268 -14.61 19.48 0.34
N ALA A 269 -13.86 20.18 1.19
CA ALA A 269 -12.43 19.88 1.39
C ALA A 269 -12.22 18.46 1.96
N ALA A 270 -13.06 18.04 2.92
CA ALA A 270 -13.04 16.69 3.47
C ALA A 270 -13.34 15.62 2.40
N ASN A 271 -14.32 15.88 1.51
CA ASN A 271 -14.65 14.99 0.41
C ASN A 271 -13.50 14.87 -0.60
N TYR A 272 -12.81 15.98 -0.92
CA TYR A 272 -11.62 15.92 -1.79
C TYR A 272 -10.49 15.10 -1.18
N LEU A 273 -10.21 15.26 0.12
CA LEU A 273 -9.23 14.41 0.81
C LEU A 273 -9.62 12.94 0.77
N SER A 274 -10.89 12.63 0.99
CA SER A 274 -11.39 11.25 0.93
C SER A 274 -11.30 10.67 -0.48
N ALA A 275 -11.52 11.48 -1.51
CA ALA A 275 -11.32 11.08 -2.90
C ALA A 275 -9.85 10.76 -3.21
N LEU A 276 -8.90 11.56 -2.69
CA LEU A 276 -7.47 11.27 -2.83
C LEU A 276 -7.07 9.98 -2.11
N GLU A 277 -7.67 9.66 -0.96
CA GLU A 277 -7.47 8.37 -0.28
C GLU A 277 -8.02 7.21 -1.09
N LEU A 278 -9.26 7.34 -1.58
CA LEU A 278 -9.88 6.34 -2.44
C LEU A 278 -9.08 6.09 -3.72
N GLY A 279 -8.49 7.14 -4.29
CA GLY A 279 -7.61 7.04 -5.46
C GLY A 279 -6.20 6.53 -5.16
N TYR A 280 -5.88 6.18 -3.91
CA TYR A 280 -4.53 5.77 -3.49
C TYR A 280 -3.43 6.79 -3.80
N LEU A 281 -3.76 8.09 -3.80
CA LEU A 281 -2.76 9.15 -3.86
C LEU A 281 -2.13 9.37 -2.50
N ILE A 282 -2.97 9.37 -1.46
CA ILE A 282 -2.58 9.52 -0.07
C ILE A 282 -3.23 8.44 0.80
N PHE A 283 -2.69 8.27 1.99
CA PHE A 283 -3.39 7.65 3.11
C PHE A 283 -3.23 8.54 4.33
N ARG A 284 -4.15 8.43 5.28
CA ARG A 284 -4.11 9.22 6.51
C ARG A 284 -4.04 8.30 7.73
N ILE A 285 -3.21 8.66 8.69
CA ILE A 285 -3.13 7.99 9.99
C ILE A 285 -3.76 8.85 11.08
N SER A 286 -4.45 8.22 12.01
CA SER A 286 -5.11 8.88 13.13
C SER A 286 -4.18 8.95 14.35
N PRO A 287 -4.36 9.94 15.23
CA PRO A 287 -3.71 9.88 16.53
C PRO A 287 -4.26 8.69 17.34
N TYR A 288 -3.39 7.98 18.03
CA TYR A 288 -3.80 6.90 18.90
C TYR A 288 -4.60 7.43 20.11
N HIS A 289 -5.70 6.75 20.40
CA HIS A 289 -6.51 6.99 21.59
C HIS A 289 -7.17 5.69 22.03
N GLU A 290 -7.08 5.39 23.29
CA GLU A 290 -7.78 4.25 23.90
C GLU A 290 -9.30 4.30 23.66
N LYS A 291 -9.87 5.52 23.58
CA LYS A 291 -11.29 5.74 23.25
C LYS A 291 -11.40 6.17 21.78
N ILE A 292 -11.85 5.27 20.91
CA ILE A 292 -12.02 5.47 19.46
C ILE A 292 -12.76 6.79 19.12
N ALA A 293 -13.82 7.13 19.86
CA ALA A 293 -14.59 8.35 19.65
C ALA A 293 -13.78 9.67 19.77
N ARG A 294 -12.63 9.65 20.46
CA ARG A 294 -11.75 10.83 20.61
C ARG A 294 -10.69 10.92 19.50
N SER A 295 -10.31 9.80 18.89
CA SER A 295 -9.36 9.80 17.76
C SER A 295 -9.98 10.40 16.50
N LEU A 296 -11.29 10.22 16.30
CA LEU A 296 -12.02 10.69 15.12
C LEU A 296 -12.11 12.22 15.00
N LYS A 297 -11.99 12.95 16.12
CA LYS A 297 -12.10 14.42 16.18
C LYS A 297 -10.76 15.16 16.05
N LYS A 298 -9.61 14.46 16.07
CA LYS A 298 -8.29 15.07 16.00
C LYS A 298 -7.73 15.04 14.58
N GLY A 299 -6.83 15.98 14.25
CA GLY A 299 -6.21 16.06 12.93
C GLY A 299 -5.47 14.77 12.58
N LYS A 300 -5.72 14.21 11.40
CA LYS A 300 -4.98 13.08 10.86
C LYS A 300 -3.72 13.58 10.16
N LYS A 301 -2.61 12.83 10.23
CA LYS A 301 -1.44 13.06 9.37
C LYS A 301 -1.69 12.41 8.00
N ALA A 302 -1.29 13.07 6.92
CA ALA A 302 -1.39 12.52 5.57
C ALA A 302 0.00 12.20 5.02
N TYR A 303 0.07 11.09 4.27
CA TYR A 303 1.25 10.61 3.57
C TYR A 303 0.90 10.23 2.15
N PHE A 304 1.79 10.49 1.20
CA PHE A 304 1.65 10.04 -0.18
C PHE A 304 2.09 8.59 -0.32
N TYR A 305 1.42 7.82 -1.17
CA TYR A 305 1.97 6.54 -1.63
C TYR A 305 3.25 6.74 -2.45
N ASP A 306 3.38 7.86 -3.17
CA ASP A 306 4.63 8.31 -3.79
C ASP A 306 5.29 9.36 -2.89
N TRP A 307 6.15 8.93 -1.97
CA TRP A 307 6.87 9.80 -1.02
C TRP A 307 7.75 10.86 -1.68
N THR A 308 8.11 10.70 -2.97
CA THR A 308 8.89 11.69 -3.70
C THR A 308 8.13 13.01 -3.93
N ARG A 309 6.82 13.04 -3.59
CA ARG A 309 5.98 14.26 -3.62
C ARG A 309 6.09 15.10 -2.36
N ALA A 310 6.64 14.59 -1.29
CA ALA A 310 6.81 15.35 -0.05
C ALA A 310 7.76 16.55 -0.23
N GLY A 311 7.43 17.67 0.43
CA GLY A 311 8.04 18.97 0.17
C GLY A 311 9.42 19.19 0.79
N SER A 312 9.84 18.36 1.77
CA SER A 312 11.13 18.48 2.46
C SER A 312 11.86 17.14 2.54
N PRO A 313 13.20 17.12 2.69
CA PRO A 313 13.94 15.88 2.88
C PRO A 313 13.48 15.06 4.10
N ALA A 314 13.23 15.72 5.23
CA ALA A 314 12.72 15.05 6.43
C ALA A 314 11.31 14.49 6.23
N GLY A 315 10.39 15.29 5.67
CA GLY A 315 9.04 14.83 5.35
C GLY A 315 9.03 13.71 4.29
N ARG A 316 9.96 13.73 3.32
CA ARG A 316 10.11 12.63 2.36
C ARG A 316 10.56 11.35 3.04
N PHE A 317 11.54 11.43 3.91
CA PHE A 317 12.03 10.25 4.63
C PHE A 317 10.97 9.71 5.59
N GLU A 318 10.28 10.56 6.37
CA GLU A 318 9.17 10.13 7.21
C GLU A 318 8.03 9.50 6.38
N ASN A 319 7.71 10.09 5.22
CA ASN A 319 6.69 9.53 4.31
C ASN A 319 7.12 8.16 3.74
N TYR A 320 8.40 7.98 3.41
CA TYR A 320 8.94 6.69 2.98
C TYR A 320 8.76 5.64 4.08
N ILE A 321 9.16 5.95 5.31
CA ILE A 321 8.97 5.05 6.46
C ILE A 321 7.48 4.75 6.70
N ALA A 322 6.60 5.75 6.55
CA ALA A 322 5.15 5.55 6.65
C ALA A 322 4.64 4.52 5.64
N VAL A 323 5.11 4.58 4.39
CA VAL A 323 4.72 3.61 3.34
C VAL A 323 5.31 2.23 3.61
N GLU A 324 6.57 2.14 4.03
CA GLU A 324 7.21 0.86 4.40
C GLU A 324 6.46 0.16 5.55
N LEU A 325 6.15 0.90 6.63
CA LEU A 325 5.39 0.36 7.75
C LEU A 325 3.97 -0.04 7.32
N LYS A 326 3.28 0.82 6.54
CA LYS A 326 1.94 0.55 6.01
C LYS A 326 1.92 -0.69 5.11
N SER A 327 2.91 -0.84 4.24
CA SER A 327 3.04 -1.99 3.35
C SER A 327 3.23 -3.28 4.14
N ARG A 328 4.09 -3.26 5.15
CA ARG A 328 4.38 -4.41 6.00
C ARG A 328 3.16 -4.86 6.80
N ILE A 329 2.48 -3.94 7.49
CA ILE A 329 1.27 -4.30 8.25
C ILE A 329 0.11 -4.75 7.34
N ASN A 330 -0.03 -4.16 6.15
CA ASN A 330 -1.01 -4.61 5.17
C ASN A 330 -0.76 -6.06 4.74
N LEU A 331 0.50 -6.44 4.47
CA LEU A 331 0.87 -7.81 4.12
C LEU A 331 0.57 -8.79 5.26
N TRP A 332 0.84 -8.41 6.51
CA TRP A 332 0.53 -9.25 7.67
C TRP A 332 -0.97 -9.47 7.86
N GLU A 333 -1.77 -8.41 7.71
CA GLU A 333 -3.24 -8.54 7.77
C GLU A 333 -3.77 -9.40 6.61
N ASP A 334 -3.29 -9.17 5.40
CA ASP A 334 -3.71 -9.91 4.20
C ASP A 334 -3.29 -11.38 4.29
N ALA A 335 -2.20 -11.69 4.99
CA ALA A 335 -1.76 -13.05 5.31
C ALA A 335 -2.49 -13.69 6.50
N GLY A 336 -3.34 -12.93 7.22
CA GLY A 336 -4.14 -13.45 8.33
C GLY A 336 -3.45 -13.47 9.70
N TYR A 337 -2.36 -12.71 9.90
CA TYR A 337 -1.60 -12.67 11.16
C TYR A 337 -2.21 -11.75 12.24
N GLY A 338 -3.41 -11.27 12.07
CA GLY A 338 -4.10 -10.40 13.02
C GLY A 338 -4.50 -9.05 12.42
N MET A 339 -5.07 -8.18 13.24
CA MET A 339 -5.45 -6.82 12.85
C MET A 339 -4.33 -5.85 13.22
N PHE A 340 -3.90 -5.04 12.26
CA PHE A 340 -2.86 -4.05 12.46
C PHE A 340 -3.33 -2.65 12.07
N GLU A 341 -2.99 -1.66 12.88
CA GLU A 341 -3.26 -0.25 12.58
C GLU A 341 -1.98 0.57 12.68
N LEU A 342 -1.79 1.51 11.76
CA LEU A 342 -0.75 2.53 11.83
C LEU A 342 -1.35 3.82 12.36
N ASN A 343 -0.89 4.26 13.51
CA ASN A 343 -1.31 5.47 14.20
C ASN A 343 -0.10 6.36 14.47
N TYR A 344 -0.30 7.55 15.02
CA TYR A 344 0.75 8.38 15.62
C TYR A 344 0.35 8.76 17.05
N ILE A 345 1.32 9.17 17.87
CA ILE A 345 1.05 9.60 19.23
C ILE A 345 1.19 11.11 19.31
N ARG A 346 0.23 11.79 19.92
CA ARG A 346 0.28 13.21 20.23
C ARG A 346 -0.26 13.46 21.64
N ASN A 347 0.60 14.00 22.51
CA ASN A 347 0.22 14.32 23.88
C ASN A 347 -0.54 15.67 23.96
N ARG A 348 -0.92 16.06 25.17
CA ARG A 348 -1.66 17.34 25.41
C ARG A 348 -0.79 18.57 25.13
N ASP A 349 0.50 18.46 25.29
CA ASP A 349 1.48 19.54 25.07
C ASP A 349 1.87 19.68 23.60
N GLY A 350 1.23 18.91 22.71
CA GLY A 350 1.48 18.93 21.27
C GLY A 350 2.72 18.15 20.83
N ARG A 351 3.45 17.49 21.74
CA ARG A 351 4.63 16.66 21.40
C ARG A 351 4.17 15.35 20.78
N GLU A 352 4.88 14.90 19.75
CA GLU A 352 4.49 13.76 18.92
C GLU A 352 5.54 12.65 18.97
N THR A 353 5.10 11.40 18.72
CA THR A 353 5.91 10.29 18.23
C THR A 353 5.33 9.91 16.88
N ASP A 354 6.17 9.76 15.88
CA ASP A 354 5.78 9.71 14.48
C ASP A 354 4.84 8.55 14.16
N PHE A 355 5.13 7.35 14.68
CA PHE A 355 4.28 6.18 14.45
C PHE A 355 4.09 5.32 15.70
N LEU A 356 2.91 4.72 15.76
CA LEU A 356 2.57 3.63 16.67
C LEU A 356 1.89 2.55 15.85
N ILE A 357 2.48 1.37 15.83
CA ILE A 357 1.80 0.17 15.33
C ILE A 357 0.97 -0.40 16.48
N VAL A 358 -0.30 -0.62 16.20
CA VAL A 358 -1.25 -1.28 17.09
C VAL A 358 -1.57 -2.65 16.49
N ARG A 359 -1.47 -3.72 17.28
CA ARG A 359 -1.81 -5.09 16.91
C ARG A 359 -2.98 -5.58 17.77
N ASP A 360 -4.05 -6.03 17.15
CA ASP A 360 -5.24 -6.55 17.84
C ASP A 360 -5.75 -5.60 18.95
N ARG A 361 -5.80 -4.30 18.62
CA ARG A 361 -6.19 -3.17 19.49
C ARG A 361 -5.21 -2.82 20.61
N ASN A 362 -4.06 -3.49 20.70
CA ASN A 362 -3.04 -3.21 21.71
C ASN A 362 -1.87 -2.46 21.09
N PRO A 363 -1.32 -1.41 21.75
CA PRO A 363 -0.07 -0.81 21.37
C PRO A 363 1.03 -1.86 21.27
N TRP A 364 1.78 -1.88 20.15
CA TRP A 364 2.72 -2.94 19.86
C TRP A 364 4.15 -2.45 19.62
N LEU A 365 4.33 -1.41 18.79
CA LEU A 365 5.64 -0.84 18.49
C LEU A 365 5.57 0.67 18.32
N MET A 366 6.40 1.43 19.04
CA MET A 366 6.60 2.86 18.83
C MET A 366 7.79 3.10 17.89
N VAL A 367 7.61 4.06 16.96
CA VAL A 367 8.65 4.43 15.99
C VAL A 367 8.78 5.95 15.92
N GLU A 368 10.01 6.43 16.03
CA GLU A 368 10.41 7.82 15.76
C GLU A 368 11.31 7.84 14.53
N VAL A 369 11.21 8.87 13.70
CA VAL A 369 11.96 8.97 12.43
C VAL A 369 12.83 10.22 12.41
N LYS A 370 14.11 10.06 12.08
CA LYS A 370 15.06 11.16 11.98
C LYS A 370 15.98 10.98 10.76
N LEU A 371 16.44 12.08 10.17
CA LEU A 371 17.46 11.99 9.11
C LEU A 371 18.81 11.51 9.67
N LYS A 372 19.16 11.96 10.88
CA LYS A 372 20.37 11.57 11.58
C LYS A 372 20.05 11.09 12.99
N ARG A 373 20.91 10.25 13.52
CA ARG A 373 20.83 9.83 14.92
C ARG A 373 20.77 11.05 15.84
N SER A 374 19.89 11.01 16.82
CA SER A 374 19.72 12.06 17.82
C SER A 374 19.40 11.46 19.18
N ALA A 375 19.62 12.25 20.23
CA ALA A 375 19.18 11.88 21.58
C ALA A 375 17.66 11.62 21.60
N ILE A 376 17.25 10.66 22.40
CA ILE A 376 15.84 10.31 22.58
C ILE A 376 15.20 11.30 23.56
N ASP A 377 14.23 12.06 23.09
CA ASP A 377 13.51 13.00 23.92
C ASP A 377 12.72 12.30 25.03
N TYR A 378 12.71 12.90 26.21
CA TYR A 378 12.05 12.35 27.40
C TYR A 378 10.55 12.06 27.20
N HIS A 379 9.87 12.81 26.35
CA HIS A 379 8.44 12.57 26.09
C HIS A 379 8.17 11.21 25.44
N HIS A 380 9.08 10.67 24.61
CA HIS A 380 8.95 9.33 24.05
C HIS A 380 9.02 8.26 25.15
N GLN A 381 9.94 8.41 26.10
CA GLN A 381 10.04 7.50 27.25
C GLN A 381 8.77 7.55 28.11
N LYS A 382 8.20 8.75 28.31
CA LYS A 382 6.94 8.92 29.04
C LYS A 382 5.77 8.25 28.29
N ASN A 383 5.67 8.46 26.98
CA ASN A 383 4.64 7.82 26.14
C ASN A 383 4.77 6.30 26.20
N ARG A 384 5.99 5.77 26.09
CA ARG A 384 6.28 4.34 26.19
C ARG A 384 5.74 3.73 27.49
N LYS A 385 6.04 4.35 28.64
CA LYS A 385 5.55 3.89 29.96
C LYS A 385 4.02 3.90 30.05
N VAL A 386 3.37 4.92 29.51
CA VAL A 386 1.90 5.02 29.51
C VAL A 386 1.27 3.91 28.67
N LEU A 387 1.93 3.47 27.60
CA LEU A 387 1.47 2.43 26.69
C LEU A 387 1.86 1.00 27.10
N GLY A 388 2.35 0.79 28.34
CA GLY A 388 2.71 -0.54 28.85
C GLY A 388 4.15 -0.95 28.57
N ASP A 389 5.05 0.03 28.46
CA ASP A 389 6.49 -0.13 28.23
C ASP A 389 6.85 -0.92 26.96
N ILE A 390 6.06 -0.71 25.92
CA ILE A 390 6.23 -1.38 24.63
C ILE A 390 7.58 -1.08 23.98
N PRO A 391 8.08 -1.92 23.05
CA PRO A 391 9.30 -1.65 22.28
C PRO A 391 9.26 -0.30 21.56
N PHE A 392 10.40 0.41 21.55
CA PHE A 392 10.58 1.69 20.89
C PHE A 392 11.85 1.71 20.06
N ILE A 393 11.74 2.20 18.84
CA ILE A 393 12.85 2.36 17.91
C ILE A 393 12.89 3.76 17.30
N GLN A 394 14.08 4.37 17.25
CA GLN A 394 14.36 5.53 16.39
C GLN A 394 14.97 5.02 15.08
N ILE A 395 14.22 5.16 13.98
CA ILE A 395 14.67 4.81 12.62
C ILE A 395 15.35 6.03 12.01
N VAL A 396 16.57 5.86 11.50
CA VAL A 396 17.35 6.95 10.90
C VAL A 396 17.70 6.67 9.44
N GLN A 397 17.82 7.75 8.64
CA GLN A 397 18.32 7.65 7.27
C GLN A 397 19.84 7.42 7.23
N GLU A 398 20.53 7.90 8.24
CA GLU A 398 21.96 7.72 8.41
C GLU A 398 22.34 6.24 8.38
N ASN A 399 23.41 5.90 7.65
CA ASN A 399 23.85 4.51 7.50
C ASN A 399 24.67 4.02 8.71
N ASN A 400 24.79 2.70 8.84
CA ASN A 400 25.62 2.00 9.82
C ASN A 400 25.26 2.27 11.30
N ILE A 401 24.00 2.58 11.58
CA ILE A 401 23.50 2.70 12.94
C ILE A 401 22.74 1.42 13.31
N ALA A 402 23.14 0.78 14.41
CA ALA A 402 22.43 -0.33 15.03
C ALA A 402 22.85 -0.44 16.50
N GLU A 403 22.12 0.22 17.36
CA GLU A 403 22.43 0.33 18.78
C GLU A 403 21.18 0.14 19.63
N GLN A 404 21.36 -0.42 20.80
CA GLN A 404 20.31 -0.50 21.81
C GLN A 404 20.88 0.04 23.14
N ASP A 405 20.14 0.93 23.77
CA ASP A 405 20.52 1.45 25.08
C ASP A 405 20.14 0.48 26.22
N LYS A 406 20.60 0.80 27.44
CA LYS A 406 20.30 0.02 28.66
C LYS A 406 18.79 -0.04 29.01
N ASN A 407 17.97 0.82 28.45
CA ASN A 407 16.53 0.85 28.65
C ASN A 407 15.78 0.08 27.53
N GLY A 408 16.50 -0.61 26.63
CA GLY A 408 15.93 -1.36 25.53
C GLY A 408 15.43 -0.49 24.37
N ILE A 409 15.82 0.80 24.32
CA ILE A 409 15.50 1.69 23.20
C ILE A 409 16.49 1.43 22.08
N CYS A 410 15.98 1.15 20.89
CA CYS A 410 16.77 0.87 19.70
C CYS A 410 16.93 2.12 18.83
N GLN A 411 18.14 2.33 18.30
CA GLN A 411 18.41 3.30 17.21
C GLN A 411 19.02 2.53 16.05
N MET A 412 18.40 2.61 14.87
CA MET A 412 18.80 1.79 13.73
C MET A 412 18.59 2.51 12.40
N SER A 413 19.53 2.28 11.47
CA SER A 413 19.36 2.70 10.08
C SER A 413 18.16 2.05 9.44
N ALA A 414 17.36 2.81 8.67
CA ALA A 414 16.23 2.26 7.93
C ALA A 414 16.65 1.14 6.96
N SER A 415 17.80 1.31 6.31
CA SER A 415 18.40 0.31 5.41
C SER A 415 18.72 -1.03 6.07
N ARG A 416 18.76 -1.08 7.40
CA ARG A 416 18.93 -2.31 8.20
C ARG A 416 17.62 -2.77 8.80
N PHE A 417 16.80 -1.86 9.31
CA PHE A 417 15.52 -2.20 9.93
C PHE A 417 14.57 -2.87 8.92
N PHE A 418 14.59 -2.45 7.67
CA PHE A 418 13.74 -3.02 6.61
C PHE A 418 14.46 -4.08 5.76
N ALA A 419 15.72 -4.41 6.05
CA ALA A 419 16.50 -5.43 5.35
C ALA A 419 16.07 -6.85 5.69
#